data_3e986156119c846dbdbc4b0e99d5a8f2
#
_entry.id   3e986156119c846dbdbc4b0e99d5a8f2
#
_cell.length_a   1.000
_cell.length_b   1.000
_cell.length_c   1.000
_cell.angle_alpha   90.00
_cell.angle_beta   90.00
_cell.angle_gamma   90.00
#
_symmetry.space_group_name_H-M   'P 1'
#
loop_
_entity.id
_entity.type
_entity.pdbx_description
1 polymer ?
#
loop_
_entity_poly.entity_id
_entity_poly.type
_entity_poly.pdbx_seq_one_letter_code
_entity_poly.pdbx_strand_id
1 'polypeptide(L)'
;MHLMALRQRCFGAHAWSLWRYMSSSSHSSAGFNNKKRVPLLWKSSTTTTKPDGDEAITVQLLSWGRGASGQLGGGIEENRLYPAPFASLLLPSSFRLSLPIPGHLPPPPPPPPLPNHLDGNAAVDVEVGISCGLFHSTLLLDGNFWIWGKGDGGRLGFGHENSAFVPTLNPNLDCVRSIALGGLHSVALNSLGQVFTWGYGGFGALGHSVYHRELFPRLVEGSWDGEICHIATSGTHTAAITISGELYTWGRDEGDGRLGLGPGRGPNEAGGLSIPCKVKALPVPVAAVSCGGFFTMALTQEGQLWNWGANSNYELGRGDKVGGWKPQPVPSLKNVHIIQIASGGYHSLALTEAGKVLSWGHGGHGQLGHSSIQNQKIPVIIEALADERVIYIACGGSSSAAITDEGKLYMWGNAKDSQLGVPGLPEVQPFPVEVKFLMEDDGLGTHKVLSVAVGASHAVCLVSRLGC
;
A
#
# COMPACT_ATOMS: atom_id res chain seq x y z
N MET A 1 7.82 13.27 32.48
CA MET A 1 6.71 12.54 33.11
C MET A 1 5.57 12.18 32.13
N HIS A 2 5.39 12.91 31.02
CA HIS A 2 4.35 12.59 30.01
C HIS A 2 4.71 11.42 29.08
N LEU A 3 5.99 11.15 28.86
CA LEU A 3 6.47 10.02 28.04
C LEU A 3 6.31 8.63 28.68
N MET A 4 6.17 8.54 30.00
CA MET A 4 5.95 7.25 30.67
C MET A 4 4.49 6.78 30.66
N ALA A 5 3.53 7.68 30.53
CA ALA A 5 2.11 7.31 30.54
C ALA A 5 1.63 6.70 29.21
N LEU A 6 2.29 7.02 28.08
CA LEU A 6 2.00 6.44 26.77
C LEU A 6 2.59 5.02 26.61
N ARG A 7 3.69 4.71 27.31
CA ARG A 7 4.27 3.36 27.28
C ARG A 7 3.40 2.28 27.93
N GLN A 8 2.54 2.64 28.87
CA GLN A 8 1.68 1.66 29.57
C GLN A 8 0.41 1.25 28.80
N ARG A 9 0.01 1.96 27.75
CA ARG A 9 -1.16 1.60 26.93
C ARG A 9 -0.87 0.63 25.78
N CYS A 10 0.39 0.49 25.37
CA CYS A 10 0.80 -0.42 24.29
C CYS A 10 1.25 -1.82 24.78
N PHE A 11 1.39 -2.02 26.08
CA PHE A 11 1.73 -3.33 26.64
C PHE A 11 0.49 -4.12 27.07
N GLY A 12 -0.28 -4.59 26.09
CA GLY A 12 -1.27 -5.65 26.30
C GLY A 12 -0.57 -7.02 26.37
N ALA A 13 -0.71 -7.68 27.50
CA ALA A 13 -0.01 -8.91 27.90
C ALA A 13 -0.38 -10.18 27.09
N HIS A 14 -0.32 -10.20 25.78
CA HIS A 14 -0.70 -11.36 24.95
C HIS A 14 0.38 -11.93 24.01
N ALA A 15 1.63 -11.45 24.12
CA ALA A 15 2.71 -11.97 23.23
C ALA A 15 3.18 -13.40 23.57
N TRP A 16 2.75 -14.01 24.70
CA TRP A 16 3.29 -15.30 25.19
C TRP A 16 2.43 -16.54 24.87
N SER A 17 1.20 -16.39 24.37
CA SER A 17 0.32 -17.56 24.12
C SER A 17 0.41 -18.15 22.72
N LEU A 18 0.93 -17.42 21.73
CA LEU A 18 0.96 -17.84 20.32
C LEU A 18 2.13 -18.74 19.96
N TRP A 19 3.22 -18.75 20.74
CA TRP A 19 4.40 -19.58 20.44
C TRP A 19 4.20 -21.10 20.72
N ARG A 20 3.17 -21.46 21.48
CA ARG A 20 2.89 -22.89 21.79
C ARG A 20 2.01 -23.61 20.77
N TYR A 21 1.40 -22.90 19.83
CA TYR A 21 0.47 -23.52 18.87
C TYR A 21 1.11 -24.02 17.58
N MET A 22 2.36 -23.66 17.29
CA MET A 22 3.06 -24.03 16.07
C MET A 22 4.05 -25.20 16.20
N SER A 23 4.26 -25.77 17.41
CA SER A 23 5.28 -26.82 17.65
C SER A 23 4.75 -28.24 17.91
N SER A 24 3.45 -28.49 17.76
CA SER A 24 2.89 -29.85 17.95
C SER A 24 2.11 -30.32 16.72
N SER A 25 2.81 -30.80 15.71
CA SER A 25 2.26 -31.73 14.73
C SER A 25 3.07 -33.01 14.70
N SER A 26 2.77 -33.93 15.60
CA SER A 26 3.19 -35.31 15.53
C SER A 26 2.22 -36.08 14.60
N HIS A 27 2.79 -36.90 13.74
CA HIS A 27 2.13 -37.77 12.77
C HIS A 27 1.05 -38.65 13.41
N SER A 28 -0.13 -38.68 12.79
CA SER A 28 -0.98 -39.87 12.74
C SER A 28 -1.76 -39.92 11.43
N SER A 29 -1.58 -40.99 10.71
CA SER A 29 -2.31 -41.35 9.49
C SER A 29 -3.74 -41.73 9.79
N ALA A 30 -4.72 -41.10 9.15
CA ALA A 30 -5.99 -41.69 8.72
C ALA A 30 -6.95 -40.66 8.11
N GLY A 31 -7.55 -40.93 6.94
CA GLY A 31 -8.87 -40.44 6.53
C GLY A 31 -8.91 -39.15 5.73
N PHE A 32 -9.14 -39.29 4.42
CA PHE A 32 -9.56 -38.23 3.48
C PHE A 32 -10.74 -37.40 4.03
N ASN A 33 -10.49 -36.17 4.38
CA ASN A 33 -11.34 -34.97 4.30
C ASN A 33 -10.73 -33.82 5.16
N ASN A 34 -9.49 -33.41 4.85
CA ASN A 34 -8.89 -32.25 5.51
C ASN A 34 -9.11 -31.01 4.62
N LYS A 35 -10.27 -30.35 4.74
CA LYS A 35 -10.41 -28.96 4.34
C LYS A 35 -9.33 -28.20 5.14
N LYS A 36 -8.26 -27.76 4.49
CA LYS A 36 -7.21 -26.94 5.12
C LYS A 36 -7.87 -25.66 5.62
N ARG A 37 -8.15 -25.59 6.92
CA ARG A 37 -8.68 -24.37 7.54
C ARG A 37 -7.64 -23.25 7.36
N VAL A 38 -8.10 -22.10 6.86
CA VAL A 38 -7.29 -20.89 6.75
C VAL A 38 -6.82 -20.48 8.16
N PRO A 39 -5.52 -20.24 8.39
CA PRO A 39 -5.00 -19.89 9.71
C PRO A 39 -5.65 -18.60 10.23
N LEU A 40 -6.14 -18.60 11.46
CA LEU A 40 -6.55 -17.38 12.16
C LEU A 40 -5.30 -16.66 12.65
N LEU A 41 -4.98 -15.52 12.05
CA LEU A 41 -3.80 -14.74 12.39
C LEU A 41 -4.04 -13.85 13.62
N TRP A 42 -5.25 -13.33 13.76
CA TRP A 42 -5.58 -12.40 14.83
C TRP A 42 -7.07 -12.41 15.18
N LYS A 43 -7.36 -12.20 16.48
CA LYS A 43 -8.71 -12.06 17.01
C LYS A 43 -8.75 -10.87 17.97
N SER A 44 -9.73 -9.98 17.82
CA SER A 44 -9.94 -8.87 18.74
C SER A 44 -10.19 -9.37 20.17
N SER A 45 -9.56 -8.73 21.14
CA SER A 45 -9.77 -9.00 22.56
C SER A 45 -11.16 -8.54 23.07
N THR A 46 -11.83 -7.67 22.32
CA THR A 46 -13.15 -7.12 22.65
C THR A 46 -14.31 -8.08 22.31
N THR A 47 -14.04 -9.17 21.58
CA THR A 47 -15.03 -10.21 21.27
C THR A 47 -15.24 -11.17 22.44
N THR A 48 -15.38 -10.67 23.69
CA THR A 48 -15.98 -11.45 24.78
C THR A 48 -17.50 -11.42 24.60
N THR A 49 -18.07 -12.59 24.47
CA THR A 49 -19.51 -12.84 24.38
C THR A 49 -20.30 -12.10 25.48
N LYS A 50 -20.72 -10.86 25.18
CA LYS A 50 -21.83 -10.22 25.87
C LYS A 50 -23.10 -10.47 25.05
N PRO A 51 -24.27 -10.67 25.68
CA PRO A 51 -25.50 -11.02 24.98
C PRO A 51 -26.13 -9.90 24.15
N ASP A 52 -25.47 -8.79 23.92
CA ASP A 52 -25.94 -7.66 23.10
C ASP A 52 -24.88 -7.21 22.08
N GLY A 53 -24.89 -7.82 20.91
CA GLY A 53 -24.96 -7.11 19.63
C GLY A 53 -23.70 -6.71 18.87
N ASP A 54 -22.44 -6.90 19.30
CA ASP A 54 -21.29 -6.66 18.40
C ASP A 54 -20.85 -7.96 17.72
N GLU A 55 -21.40 -8.19 16.52
CA GLU A 55 -20.99 -9.31 15.68
C GLU A 55 -19.58 -9.06 15.11
N ALA A 56 -18.67 -9.98 15.41
CA ALA A 56 -17.33 -9.96 14.83
C ALA A 56 -17.40 -10.26 13.33
N ILE A 57 -16.71 -9.45 12.54
CA ILE A 57 -16.61 -9.62 11.08
C ILE A 57 -15.37 -10.44 10.76
N THR A 58 -15.54 -11.49 9.95
CA THR A 58 -14.41 -12.24 9.40
C THR A 58 -13.84 -11.50 8.19
N VAL A 59 -12.56 -11.15 8.28
CA VAL A 59 -11.79 -10.60 7.17
C VAL A 59 -10.71 -11.60 6.77
N GLN A 60 -10.64 -11.92 5.49
CA GLN A 60 -9.64 -12.84 4.93
C GLN A 60 -8.58 -12.07 4.14
N LEU A 61 -7.33 -12.54 4.25
CA LEU A 61 -6.23 -12.14 3.40
C LEU A 61 -6.08 -13.16 2.28
N LEU A 62 -6.17 -12.68 1.03
CA LEU A 62 -5.97 -13.50 -0.15
C LEU A 62 -4.77 -12.95 -0.93
N SER A 63 -4.04 -13.85 -1.59
CA SER A 63 -2.90 -13.49 -2.43
C SER A 63 -2.86 -14.32 -3.71
N TRP A 64 -2.25 -13.76 -4.76
CA TRP A 64 -2.05 -14.42 -6.05
C TRP A 64 -0.87 -13.83 -6.80
N GLY A 65 -0.51 -14.45 -7.93
CA GLY A 65 0.64 -14.10 -8.74
C GLY A 65 1.87 -14.93 -8.40
N ARG A 66 3.04 -14.32 -8.59
CA ARG A 66 4.33 -14.98 -8.37
C ARG A 66 4.65 -15.14 -6.88
N GLY A 67 5.05 -16.35 -6.48
CA GLY A 67 5.35 -16.67 -5.08
C GLY A 67 6.76 -17.18 -4.81
N ALA A 68 7.69 -17.04 -5.77
CA ALA A 68 9.04 -17.61 -5.72
C ALA A 68 9.94 -17.10 -4.56
N SER A 69 9.51 -16.11 -3.79
CA SER A 69 10.26 -15.56 -2.66
C SER A 69 9.43 -15.49 -1.37
N GLY A 70 8.31 -16.22 -1.31
CA GLY A 70 7.42 -16.24 -0.16
C GLY A 70 6.46 -15.06 -0.07
N GLN A 71 6.43 -14.13 -1.04
CA GLN A 71 5.62 -12.91 -1.00
C GLN A 71 4.11 -13.15 -0.97
N LEU A 72 3.64 -14.36 -1.27
CA LEU A 72 2.24 -14.75 -1.17
C LEU A 72 1.81 -15.17 0.25
N GLY A 73 2.74 -15.38 1.17
CA GLY A 73 2.45 -15.68 2.58
C GLY A 73 1.86 -17.07 2.85
N GLY A 74 1.82 -17.96 1.88
CA GLY A 74 1.21 -19.29 1.99
C GLY A 74 2.10 -20.40 2.56
N GLY A 75 3.31 -20.06 2.98
CA GLY A 75 4.26 -21.02 3.59
C GLY A 75 5.14 -21.79 2.61
N ILE A 76 4.91 -21.68 1.32
CA ILE A 76 5.65 -22.40 0.26
C ILE A 76 5.96 -21.47 -0.93
N GLU A 77 6.94 -21.86 -1.73
CA GLU A 77 7.26 -21.24 -3.01
C GLU A 77 6.30 -21.79 -4.08
N GLU A 78 5.24 -21.05 -4.34
CA GLU A 78 4.26 -21.38 -5.39
C GLU A 78 3.75 -20.14 -6.10
N ASN A 79 3.43 -20.28 -7.39
CA ASN A 79 2.65 -19.28 -8.10
C ASN A 79 1.16 -19.60 -7.94
N ARG A 80 0.33 -18.57 -7.75
CA ARG A 80 -1.13 -18.71 -7.64
C ARG A 80 -1.81 -18.02 -8.80
N LEU A 81 -2.61 -18.79 -9.54
CA LEU A 81 -3.32 -18.30 -10.73
C LEU A 81 -4.55 -17.46 -10.38
N TYR A 82 -5.09 -17.63 -9.18
CA TYR A 82 -6.31 -16.99 -8.68
C TYR A 82 -6.15 -16.63 -7.19
N PRO A 83 -6.96 -15.73 -6.66
CA PRO A 83 -6.92 -15.38 -5.25
C PRO A 83 -7.13 -16.61 -4.35
N ALA A 84 -6.18 -16.85 -3.47
CA ALA A 84 -6.25 -17.94 -2.50
C ALA A 84 -6.05 -17.39 -1.08
N PRO A 85 -6.95 -17.75 -0.13
CA PRO A 85 -6.84 -17.30 1.24
C PRO A 85 -5.62 -17.93 1.93
N PHE A 86 -4.86 -17.14 2.68
CA PHE A 86 -3.71 -17.61 3.43
C PHE A 86 -3.74 -17.22 4.91
N ALA A 87 -4.56 -16.22 5.28
CA ALA A 87 -4.80 -15.83 6.66
C ALA A 87 -6.20 -15.26 6.85
N SER A 88 -6.72 -15.32 8.07
CA SER A 88 -8.00 -14.71 8.45
C SER A 88 -7.84 -13.89 9.72
N LEU A 89 -8.68 -12.86 9.85
CA LEU A 89 -8.79 -11.97 10.98
C LEU A 89 -10.22 -11.99 11.48
N LEU A 90 -10.40 -11.92 12.79
CA LEU A 90 -11.70 -11.71 13.41
C LEU A 90 -11.72 -10.32 14.03
N LEU A 91 -12.35 -9.37 13.35
CA LEU A 91 -12.37 -7.95 13.65
C LEU A 91 -13.71 -7.52 14.27
N PRO A 92 -13.73 -6.45 15.09
CA PRO A 92 -14.98 -5.82 15.50
C PRO A 92 -15.66 -5.15 14.29
N SER A 93 -16.96 -4.92 14.34
CA SER A 93 -17.71 -4.22 13.27
C SER A 93 -17.25 -2.78 13.05
N SER A 94 -16.62 -2.19 14.06
CA SER A 94 -16.05 -0.82 14.04
C SER A 94 -14.63 -0.73 13.48
N PHE A 95 -14.10 -1.82 12.88
CA PHE A 95 -12.77 -1.73 12.23
C PHE A 95 -12.77 -0.73 11.07
N ARG A 96 -11.61 -0.13 10.81
CA ARG A 96 -11.38 0.81 9.70
C ARG A 96 -10.10 0.46 8.95
N LEU A 97 -10.02 0.89 7.69
CA LEU A 97 -8.78 0.81 6.94
C LEU A 97 -7.75 1.78 7.51
N SER A 98 -6.48 1.35 7.55
CA SER A 98 -5.35 2.18 8.01
C SER A 98 -5.27 3.47 7.20
N LEU A 99 -5.01 4.56 7.89
CA LEU A 99 -4.80 5.88 7.30
C LEU A 99 -3.31 6.30 7.46
N PRO A 100 -2.77 7.05 6.50
CA PRO A 100 -3.39 7.45 5.23
C PRO A 100 -3.47 6.29 4.23
N ILE A 101 -4.56 6.22 3.48
CA ILE A 101 -4.65 5.34 2.31
C ILE A 101 -3.65 5.84 1.26
N PRO A 102 -2.81 4.99 0.65
CA PRO A 102 -1.81 5.43 -0.31
C PRO A 102 -2.38 6.32 -1.41
N GLY A 103 -1.81 7.52 -1.56
CA GLY A 103 -2.23 8.48 -2.57
C GLY A 103 -3.64 9.06 -2.42
N HIS A 104 -4.39 8.70 -1.38
CA HIS A 104 -5.74 9.21 -1.14
C HIS A 104 -5.71 10.49 -0.30
N LEU A 105 -6.59 11.44 -0.63
CA LEU A 105 -6.81 12.61 0.23
C LEU A 105 -7.31 12.16 1.61
N PRO A 106 -6.85 12.79 2.69
CA PRO A 106 -7.38 12.51 4.01
C PRO A 106 -8.89 12.81 4.04
N PRO A 107 -9.69 12.01 4.75
CA PRO A 107 -11.10 12.33 4.94
C PRO A 107 -11.23 13.68 5.64
N PRO A 108 -12.32 14.44 5.39
CA PRO A 108 -12.56 15.66 6.13
C PRO A 108 -12.59 15.37 7.64
N PRO A 109 -12.11 16.31 8.48
CA PRO A 109 -12.14 16.12 9.92
C PRO A 109 -13.58 15.82 10.37
N PRO A 110 -13.78 14.88 11.31
CA PRO A 110 -15.10 14.59 11.84
C PRO A 110 -15.70 15.89 12.43
N PRO A 111 -17.02 16.10 12.31
CA PRO A 111 -17.66 17.24 12.94
C PRO A 111 -17.36 17.22 14.45
N PRO A 112 -17.19 18.40 15.08
CA PRO A 112 -16.93 18.47 16.52
C PRO A 112 -18.05 17.71 17.26
N PRO A 113 -17.70 16.91 18.29
CA PRO A 113 -18.70 16.17 19.05
C PRO A 113 -19.73 17.13 19.62
N LEU A 114 -21.01 16.81 19.43
CA LEU A 114 -22.10 17.55 20.06
C LEU A 114 -21.92 17.50 21.59
N PRO A 115 -22.12 18.65 22.32
CA PRO A 115 -21.72 18.76 23.72
C PRO A 115 -22.49 17.90 24.74
N ASN A 116 -23.32 16.94 24.34
CA ASN A 116 -24.20 16.19 25.23
C ASN A 116 -24.30 14.68 24.95
N HIS A 117 -23.20 13.99 24.62
CA HIS A 117 -23.16 12.52 24.73
C HIS A 117 -21.96 12.06 25.55
N LEU A 118 -22.20 11.89 26.85
CA LEU A 118 -21.39 11.09 27.76
C LEU A 118 -21.74 9.60 27.53
N ASP A 119 -21.48 9.09 26.34
CA ASP A 119 -21.52 7.65 26.11
C ASP A 119 -20.12 7.08 26.39
N GLY A 120 -19.97 6.52 27.57
CA GLY A 120 -18.74 5.93 28.10
C GLY A 120 -18.30 4.61 27.46
N ASN A 121 -18.62 4.38 26.18
CA ASN A 121 -18.12 3.29 25.37
C ASN A 121 -17.65 3.86 24.02
N ALA A 122 -16.50 4.54 24.00
CA ALA A 122 -15.81 4.74 22.74
C ALA A 122 -15.40 3.36 22.23
N ALA A 123 -16.08 2.85 21.22
CA ALA A 123 -15.65 1.66 20.51
C ALA A 123 -14.22 1.91 20.04
N VAL A 124 -13.28 1.07 20.42
CA VAL A 124 -11.89 1.17 19.98
C VAL A 124 -11.87 0.68 18.54
N ASP A 125 -11.78 1.63 17.59
CA ASP A 125 -11.64 1.30 16.17
C ASP A 125 -10.31 0.56 15.96
N VAL A 126 -10.37 -0.62 15.39
CA VAL A 126 -9.20 -1.41 14.98
C VAL A 126 -8.79 -0.97 13.58
N GLU A 127 -7.54 -0.54 13.42
CA GLU A 127 -6.98 -0.19 12.10
C GLU A 127 -6.40 -1.42 11.41
N VAL A 128 -6.70 -1.59 10.11
CA VAL A 128 -6.16 -2.64 9.26
C VAL A 128 -5.71 -2.09 7.92
N GLY A 129 -4.53 -2.50 7.44
CA GLY A 129 -3.99 -2.06 6.15
C GLY A 129 -3.04 -3.09 5.55
N ILE A 130 -2.88 -3.03 4.25
CA ILE A 130 -1.94 -3.89 3.49
C ILE A 130 -1.09 -3.06 2.56
N SER A 131 0.14 -3.51 2.31
CA SER A 131 1.03 -2.94 1.29
C SER A 131 1.85 -4.03 0.62
N CYS A 132 2.17 -3.85 -0.65
CA CYS A 132 3.06 -4.71 -1.42
C CYS A 132 4.21 -3.91 -2.01
N GLY A 133 5.43 -4.41 -1.84
CA GLY A 133 6.62 -3.96 -2.55
C GLY A 133 6.88 -4.80 -3.81
N LEU A 134 8.12 -4.80 -4.32
CA LEU A 134 8.46 -5.65 -5.46
C LEU A 134 8.35 -7.14 -5.12
N PHE A 135 8.86 -7.56 -3.95
CA PHE A 135 8.97 -8.98 -3.57
C PHE A 135 8.63 -9.24 -2.10
N HIS A 136 7.96 -8.31 -1.43
CA HIS A 136 7.55 -8.47 -0.04
C HIS A 136 6.20 -7.80 0.19
N SER A 137 5.52 -8.22 1.24
CA SER A 137 4.16 -7.81 1.56
C SER A 137 4.02 -7.58 3.06
N THR A 138 3.07 -6.75 3.46
CA THR A 138 2.80 -6.46 4.87
C THR A 138 1.31 -6.34 5.16
N LEU A 139 0.95 -6.70 6.38
CA LEU A 139 -0.32 -6.42 7.02
C LEU A 139 -0.04 -5.53 8.23
N LEU A 140 -0.68 -4.38 8.28
CA LEU A 140 -0.77 -3.52 9.44
C LEU A 140 -2.08 -3.83 10.18
N LEU A 141 -2.02 -4.01 11.48
CA LEU A 141 -3.19 -4.31 12.30
C LEU A 141 -2.98 -3.79 13.73
N ASP A 142 -3.80 -2.83 14.11
CA ASP A 142 -3.84 -2.25 15.46
C ASP A 142 -2.45 -1.84 15.99
N GLY A 143 -1.72 -1.06 15.19
CA GLY A 143 -0.39 -0.55 15.53
C GLY A 143 0.76 -1.55 15.39
N ASN A 144 0.47 -2.83 15.14
CA ASN A 144 1.46 -3.87 14.88
C ASN A 144 1.50 -4.20 13.39
N PHE A 145 2.62 -4.75 12.90
CA PHE A 145 2.68 -5.20 11.52
C PHE A 145 3.34 -6.56 11.36
N TRP A 146 2.77 -7.33 10.45
CA TRP A 146 3.32 -8.59 9.94
C TRP A 146 3.93 -8.32 8.58
N ILE A 147 5.10 -8.86 8.33
CA ILE A 147 5.81 -8.68 7.06
C ILE A 147 6.33 -10.03 6.59
N TRP A 148 6.32 -10.26 5.28
CA TRP A 148 6.76 -11.51 4.67
C TRP A 148 7.24 -11.30 3.25
N GLY A 149 7.86 -12.31 2.67
CA GLY A 149 8.44 -12.29 1.33
C GLY A 149 9.97 -12.31 1.36
N LYS A 150 10.58 -11.72 0.36
CA LYS A 150 12.03 -11.71 0.17
C LYS A 150 12.74 -10.87 1.22
N GLY A 151 13.78 -11.45 1.86
CA GLY A 151 14.52 -10.80 2.96
C GLY A 151 15.79 -10.08 2.54
N ASP A 152 16.25 -10.24 1.29
CA ASP A 152 17.50 -9.66 0.78
C ASP A 152 17.60 -8.15 1.07
N GLY A 153 18.76 -7.69 1.51
CA GLY A 153 19.02 -6.30 1.87
C GLY A 153 18.41 -5.90 3.21
N GLY A 154 17.80 -6.84 3.96
CA GLY A 154 17.19 -6.57 5.26
C GLY A 154 15.80 -5.93 5.19
N ARG A 155 15.11 -5.96 4.03
CA ARG A 155 13.83 -5.26 3.80
C ARG A 155 12.68 -5.71 4.70
N LEU A 156 12.80 -6.86 5.39
CA LEU A 156 11.80 -7.33 6.36
C LEU A 156 12.02 -6.77 7.77
N GLY A 157 13.20 -6.23 8.09
CA GLY A 157 13.47 -5.55 9.36
C GLY A 157 13.67 -6.45 10.57
N PHE A 158 14.02 -7.73 10.37
CA PHE A 158 14.22 -8.73 11.46
C PHE A 158 15.66 -8.81 12.00
N GLY A 159 16.58 -7.98 11.51
CA GLY A 159 18.01 -8.07 11.86
C GLY A 159 18.81 -9.05 11.01
N HIS A 160 18.20 -9.64 9.99
CA HIS A 160 18.82 -10.60 9.04
C HIS A 160 18.23 -10.46 7.64
N GLU A 161 18.77 -11.17 6.67
CA GLU A 161 18.34 -11.14 5.27
C GLU A 161 17.57 -12.40 4.82
N ASN A 162 17.14 -13.25 5.76
CA ASN A 162 16.35 -14.43 5.45
C ASN A 162 14.95 -14.04 4.99
N SER A 163 14.42 -14.74 4.00
CA SER A 163 13.04 -14.60 3.53
C SER A 163 12.06 -15.19 4.56
N ALA A 164 10.85 -14.64 4.62
CA ALA A 164 9.74 -15.12 5.43
C ALA A 164 8.60 -15.57 4.50
N PHE A 165 8.20 -16.83 4.61
CA PHE A 165 7.18 -17.44 3.74
C PHE A 165 5.76 -17.35 4.28
N VAL A 166 5.61 -16.88 5.53
CA VAL A 166 4.32 -16.65 6.19
C VAL A 166 4.32 -15.27 6.83
N PRO A 167 3.15 -14.66 7.03
CA PRO A 167 3.07 -13.43 7.80
C PRO A 167 3.76 -13.56 9.14
N THR A 168 4.80 -12.77 9.35
CA THR A 168 5.63 -12.82 10.56
C THR A 168 5.56 -11.46 11.25
N LEU A 169 5.15 -11.46 12.52
CA LEU A 169 5.10 -10.24 13.34
C LEU A 169 6.49 -9.65 13.48
N ASN A 170 6.66 -8.37 13.18
CA ASN A 170 7.92 -7.67 13.44
C ASN A 170 7.88 -7.04 14.83
N PRO A 171 8.72 -7.49 15.77
CA PRO A 171 8.71 -6.99 17.13
C PRO A 171 9.55 -5.71 17.34
N ASN A 172 10.21 -5.22 16.28
CA ASN A 172 11.21 -4.16 16.41
C ASN A 172 10.62 -2.74 16.27
N LEU A 173 9.33 -2.63 15.96
CA LEU A 173 8.60 -1.37 15.87
C LEU A 173 7.13 -1.61 16.21
N ASP A 174 6.58 -0.74 17.05
CA ASP A 174 5.19 -0.73 17.50
C ASP A 174 4.51 0.63 17.20
N CYS A 175 3.23 0.72 17.51
CA CYS A 175 2.43 1.95 17.28
C CYS A 175 2.50 2.46 15.84
N VAL A 176 2.64 1.54 14.88
CA VAL A 176 2.67 1.86 13.44
C VAL A 176 1.28 2.26 12.99
N ARG A 177 1.18 3.39 12.28
CA ARG A 177 -0.06 3.92 11.72
C ARG A 177 -0.15 3.71 10.21
N SER A 178 0.99 3.72 9.54
CA SER A 178 1.07 3.53 8.08
C SER A 178 2.36 2.84 7.70
N ILE A 179 2.32 2.01 6.68
CA ILE A 179 3.49 1.33 6.15
C ILE A 179 3.45 1.33 4.62
N ALA A 180 4.55 1.69 3.99
CA ALA A 180 4.73 1.68 2.54
C ALA A 180 5.93 0.82 2.18
N LEU A 181 5.76 -0.08 1.23
CA LEU A 181 6.80 -0.99 0.76
C LEU A 181 7.31 -0.55 -0.60
N GLY A 182 8.61 -0.33 -0.70
CA GLY A 182 9.30 -0.01 -1.95
C GLY A 182 9.81 -1.25 -2.68
N GLY A 183 10.80 -1.05 -3.55
CA GLY A 183 11.43 -2.16 -4.27
C GLY A 183 12.30 -3.02 -3.37
N LEU A 184 13.19 -2.36 -2.65
CA LEU A 184 14.24 -3.00 -1.85
C LEU A 184 14.25 -2.51 -0.39
N HIS A 185 13.32 -1.66 0.00
CA HIS A 185 13.23 -1.06 1.33
C HIS A 185 11.79 -0.91 1.79
N SER A 186 11.63 -0.62 3.05
CA SER A 186 10.35 -0.44 3.73
C SER A 186 10.35 0.86 4.52
N VAL A 187 9.20 1.50 4.62
CA VAL A 187 8.99 2.76 5.31
C VAL A 187 7.78 2.64 6.22
N ALA A 188 7.89 3.06 7.45
CA ALA A 188 6.76 3.10 8.39
C ALA A 188 6.63 4.49 9.03
N LEU A 189 5.40 4.86 9.32
CA LEU A 189 5.01 6.03 10.08
C LEU A 189 4.33 5.57 11.36
N ASN A 190 4.80 6.03 12.51
CA ASN A 190 4.15 5.71 13.79
C ASN A 190 3.10 6.76 14.18
N SER A 191 2.39 6.51 15.28
CA SER A 191 1.36 7.40 15.82
C SER A 191 1.90 8.74 16.36
N LEU A 192 3.22 8.88 16.50
CA LEU A 192 3.90 10.11 16.92
C LEU A 192 4.40 10.95 15.73
N GLY A 193 4.03 10.59 14.49
CA GLY A 193 4.50 11.30 13.29
C GLY A 193 5.99 11.06 12.98
N GLN A 194 6.59 9.99 13.51
CA GLN A 194 7.98 9.63 13.25
C GLN A 194 8.09 8.63 12.11
N VAL A 195 9.06 8.84 11.22
CA VAL A 195 9.33 7.98 10.07
C VAL A 195 10.45 7.02 10.37
N PHE A 196 10.25 5.75 10.08
CA PHE A 196 11.26 4.69 10.19
C PHE A 196 11.49 4.07 8.82
N THR A 197 12.73 3.76 8.50
CA THR A 197 13.11 3.08 7.25
C THR A 197 14.07 1.95 7.51
N TRP A 198 14.02 0.92 6.66
CA TRP A 198 14.93 -0.22 6.70
C TRP A 198 15.01 -0.91 5.35
N GLY A 199 16.00 -1.76 5.17
CA GLY A 199 16.25 -2.47 3.92
C GLY A 199 17.49 -1.95 3.20
N TYR A 200 17.49 -2.00 1.88
CA TYR A 200 18.60 -1.60 1.05
C TYR A 200 18.78 -0.07 1.00
N GLY A 201 19.96 0.39 1.38
CA GLY A 201 20.29 1.83 1.48
C GLY A 201 21.09 2.39 0.31
N GLY A 202 21.51 1.56 -0.66
CA GLY A 202 22.45 1.98 -1.72
C GLY A 202 21.94 3.09 -2.64
N PHE A 203 20.64 3.41 -2.63
CA PHE A 203 20.07 4.54 -3.36
C PHE A 203 19.86 5.79 -2.51
N GLY A 204 20.22 5.76 -1.23
CA GLY A 204 19.93 6.83 -0.28
C GLY A 204 18.47 6.89 0.19
N ALA A 205 17.61 5.97 -0.26
CA ALA A 205 16.16 5.98 0.00
C ALA A 205 15.79 5.75 1.49
N LEU A 206 16.74 5.37 2.34
CA LEU A 206 16.53 5.23 3.77
C LEU A 206 16.61 6.56 4.54
N GLY A 207 17.35 7.55 4.02
CA GLY A 207 17.39 8.89 4.63
C GLY A 207 18.30 9.03 5.86
N HIS A 208 19.30 8.17 6.03
CA HIS A 208 20.17 8.12 7.23
C HIS A 208 21.56 8.78 7.03
N SER A 209 21.71 9.67 6.06
CA SER A 209 22.97 10.33 5.69
C SER A 209 24.06 9.37 5.19
N VAL A 210 23.74 8.11 5.01
CA VAL A 210 24.62 7.03 4.55
C VAL A 210 23.90 6.15 3.52
N TYR A 211 24.68 5.38 2.75
CA TYR A 211 24.17 4.46 1.73
C TYR A 211 24.26 2.99 2.17
N HIS A 212 24.24 2.76 3.47
CA HIS A 212 24.29 1.42 4.07
C HIS A 212 22.89 0.82 4.16
N ARG A 213 22.81 -0.50 4.15
CA ARG A 213 21.55 -1.22 4.46
C ARG A 213 21.27 -1.15 5.96
N GLU A 214 20.00 -1.13 6.29
CA GLU A 214 19.51 -1.21 7.67
C GLU A 214 18.72 -2.51 7.83
N LEU A 215 19.15 -3.35 8.76
CA LEU A 215 18.51 -4.65 9.02
C LEU A 215 17.31 -4.55 9.99
N PHE A 216 17.21 -3.44 10.71
CA PHE A 216 16.13 -3.11 11.65
C PHE A 216 15.46 -1.79 11.24
N PRO A 217 14.17 -1.59 11.61
CA PRO A 217 13.57 -0.27 11.51
C PRO A 217 14.41 0.78 12.25
N ARG A 218 14.84 1.83 11.51
CA ARG A 218 15.65 2.91 12.06
C ARG A 218 14.93 4.24 11.88
N LEU A 219 14.88 5.06 12.92
CA LEU A 219 14.31 6.39 12.90
C LEU A 219 15.05 7.29 11.89
N VAL A 220 14.30 7.95 11.01
CA VAL A 220 14.83 8.95 10.09
C VAL A 220 14.96 10.29 10.82
N GLU A 221 16.18 10.77 10.96
CA GLU A 221 16.48 12.07 11.56
C GLU A 221 16.35 13.16 10.49
N GLY A 222 15.11 13.54 10.17
CA GLY A 222 14.81 14.60 9.20
C GLY A 222 14.60 15.95 9.90
N SER A 223 15.01 17.02 9.21
CA SER A 223 14.70 18.40 9.65
C SER A 223 13.28 18.76 9.18
N TRP A 224 12.28 18.09 9.75
CA TRP A 224 10.88 18.32 9.43
C TRP A 224 10.37 19.63 10.05
N ASP A 225 9.56 20.36 9.31
CA ASP A 225 8.77 21.47 9.85
C ASP A 225 7.41 20.94 10.33
N GLY A 226 7.40 20.18 11.43
CA GLY A 226 6.20 19.58 12.04
C GLY A 226 6.18 18.05 11.98
N GLU A 227 5.06 17.46 12.39
CA GLU A 227 4.82 16.02 12.37
C GLU A 227 4.54 15.50 10.97
N ILE A 228 5.05 14.31 10.64
CA ILE A 228 4.70 13.63 9.38
C ILE A 228 3.34 12.97 9.52
N CYS A 229 2.49 13.15 8.50
CA CYS A 229 1.16 12.54 8.42
C CYS A 229 0.98 11.60 7.24
N HIS A 230 1.85 11.65 6.24
CA HIS A 230 1.77 10.80 5.04
C HIS A 230 3.14 10.37 4.58
N ILE A 231 3.27 9.11 4.13
CA ILE A 231 4.49 8.53 3.55
C ILE A 231 4.16 7.82 2.24
N ALA A 232 5.10 7.84 1.31
CA ALA A 232 5.07 7.05 0.09
C ALA A 232 6.47 6.62 -0.32
N THR A 233 6.58 5.52 -1.02
CA THR A 233 7.84 5.05 -1.56
C THR A 233 7.65 4.27 -2.86
N SER A 234 8.72 4.15 -3.62
CA SER A 234 8.79 3.35 -4.84
C SER A 234 10.00 2.41 -4.82
N GLY A 235 10.51 2.06 -5.99
CA GLY A 235 11.72 1.24 -6.10
C GLY A 235 12.97 1.89 -5.48
N THR A 236 13.09 3.20 -5.56
CA THR A 236 14.37 3.89 -5.34
C THR A 236 14.30 5.21 -4.60
N HIS A 237 13.11 5.78 -4.35
CA HIS A 237 12.96 7.04 -3.61
C HIS A 237 11.78 6.99 -2.64
N THR A 238 11.83 7.89 -1.68
CA THR A 238 10.86 7.99 -0.58
C THR A 238 10.36 9.42 -0.46
N ALA A 239 9.13 9.59 -0.04
CA ALA A 239 8.48 10.88 0.19
C ALA A 239 7.72 10.88 1.51
N ALA A 240 7.64 12.04 2.15
CA ALA A 240 6.87 12.27 3.36
C ALA A 240 6.23 13.66 3.34
N ILE A 241 5.01 13.75 3.89
CA ILE A 241 4.27 15.02 3.99
C ILE A 241 4.04 15.33 5.46
N THR A 242 4.27 16.59 5.84
CA THR A 242 3.94 17.11 7.17
C THR A 242 2.44 17.45 7.27
N ILE A 243 1.94 17.63 8.49
CA ILE A 243 0.56 18.07 8.75
C ILE A 243 0.26 19.42 8.07
N SER A 244 1.28 20.28 7.93
CA SER A 244 1.16 21.57 7.21
C SER A 244 1.16 21.44 5.69
N GLY A 245 1.32 20.23 5.15
CA GLY A 245 1.33 19.97 3.70
C GLY A 245 2.67 20.22 3.02
N GLU A 246 3.76 20.23 3.77
CA GLU A 246 5.10 20.33 3.23
C GLU A 246 5.63 18.97 2.80
N LEU A 247 6.12 18.87 1.57
CA LEU A 247 6.64 17.63 0.99
C LEU A 247 8.16 17.56 1.12
N TYR A 248 8.63 16.41 1.60
CA TYR A 248 10.04 16.01 1.64
C TYR A 248 10.26 14.79 0.78
N THR A 249 11.36 14.76 0.03
CA THR A 249 11.77 13.62 -0.80
C THR A 249 13.23 13.29 -0.58
N TRP A 250 13.61 12.04 -0.77
CA TRP A 250 15.00 11.55 -0.74
C TRP A 250 15.12 10.23 -1.49
N GLY A 251 16.35 9.79 -1.75
CA GLY A 251 16.65 8.60 -2.52
C GLY A 251 17.32 8.93 -3.84
N ARG A 252 17.14 8.06 -4.83
CA ARG A 252 17.79 8.16 -6.13
C ARG A 252 17.18 9.24 -7.01
N ASP A 253 18.04 10.02 -7.66
CA ASP A 253 17.68 10.99 -8.71
C ASP A 253 18.75 10.97 -9.80
N GLU A 254 18.55 10.21 -10.85
CA GLU A 254 19.54 10.02 -11.93
C GLU A 254 19.38 11.04 -13.07
N GLY A 255 19.04 12.28 -12.75
CA GLY A 255 18.86 13.35 -13.73
C GLY A 255 17.46 13.40 -14.35
N ASP A 256 16.55 12.51 -13.97
CA ASP A 256 15.13 12.59 -14.35
C ASP A 256 14.34 13.60 -13.50
N GLY A 257 14.89 14.00 -12.35
CA GLY A 257 14.31 15.02 -11.49
C GLY A 257 13.18 14.53 -10.59
N ARG A 258 13.04 13.21 -10.37
CA ARG A 258 11.95 12.61 -9.56
C ARG A 258 11.85 13.13 -8.14
N LEU A 259 12.94 13.66 -7.56
CA LEU A 259 12.92 14.22 -6.21
C LEU A 259 12.35 15.65 -6.15
N GLY A 260 12.34 16.39 -7.27
CA GLY A 260 11.81 17.75 -7.29
C GLY A 260 12.72 18.81 -6.62
N LEU A 261 14.02 18.52 -6.44
CA LEU A 261 14.93 19.28 -5.59
C LEU A 261 15.89 20.23 -6.34
N GLY A 262 15.64 20.47 -7.62
CA GLY A 262 16.43 21.38 -8.44
C GLY A 262 17.27 20.66 -9.51
N PRO A 263 17.92 21.43 -10.40
CA PRO A 263 18.79 20.88 -11.44
C PRO A 263 20.12 20.38 -10.86
N GLY A 264 20.91 19.67 -11.68
CA GLY A 264 22.28 19.28 -11.34
C GLY A 264 22.41 18.01 -10.49
N ARG A 265 21.36 17.19 -10.43
CA ARG A 265 21.36 15.88 -9.76
C ARG A 265 21.38 14.73 -10.77
N GLY A 266 22.22 14.87 -11.80
CA GLY A 266 22.34 13.90 -12.87
C GLY A 266 23.15 12.65 -12.52
N PRO A 267 23.18 11.66 -13.41
CA PRO A 267 23.88 10.39 -13.19
C PRO A 267 25.39 10.54 -12.95
N ASN A 268 25.98 11.67 -13.31
CA ASN A 268 27.38 11.97 -13.07
C ASN A 268 27.65 12.75 -11.77
N GLU A 269 26.63 13.14 -11.03
CA GLU A 269 26.72 13.87 -9.77
C GLU A 269 26.19 13.00 -8.62
N ALA A 270 26.88 11.90 -8.29
CA ALA A 270 26.58 11.02 -7.15
C ALA A 270 25.07 10.73 -6.89
N GLY A 271 24.31 10.61 -7.94
CA GLY A 271 23.00 9.96 -8.20
C GLY A 271 21.95 9.77 -7.11
N GLY A 272 22.04 10.41 -5.96
CA GLY A 272 21.05 10.19 -4.88
C GLY A 272 21.22 11.16 -3.73
N LEU A 273 20.19 11.25 -2.92
CA LEU A 273 20.16 12.03 -1.70
C LEU A 273 19.80 11.14 -0.52
N SER A 274 20.74 10.97 0.41
CA SER A 274 20.58 10.09 1.58
C SER A 274 20.02 10.80 2.81
N ILE A 275 19.47 12.02 2.64
CA ILE A 275 18.78 12.78 3.68
C ILE A 275 17.46 13.32 3.13
N PRO A 276 16.40 13.41 3.93
CA PRO A 276 15.16 14.06 3.53
C PRO A 276 15.38 15.54 3.21
N CYS A 277 14.86 16.00 2.06
CA CYS A 277 14.92 17.41 1.68
C CYS A 277 13.55 17.92 1.26
N LYS A 278 13.22 19.14 1.70
CA LYS A 278 11.97 19.82 1.37
C LYS A 278 11.92 20.20 -0.12
N VAL A 279 10.82 19.88 -0.78
CA VAL A 279 10.55 20.24 -2.18
C VAL A 279 10.09 21.71 -2.25
N LYS A 280 11.05 22.63 -2.22
CA LYS A 280 10.80 24.09 -2.19
C LYS A 280 10.15 24.63 -3.46
N ALA A 281 10.28 23.91 -4.58
CA ALA A 281 9.70 24.31 -5.87
C ALA A 281 8.19 24.04 -5.97
N LEU A 282 7.61 23.31 -5.02
CA LEU A 282 6.17 23.07 -4.95
C LEU A 282 5.50 24.28 -4.28
N PRO A 283 4.67 25.07 -5.01
CA PRO A 283 4.21 26.36 -4.55
C PRO A 283 2.97 26.29 -3.64
N VAL A 284 2.43 25.09 -3.43
CA VAL A 284 1.18 24.83 -2.70
C VAL A 284 1.37 23.67 -1.72
N PRO A 285 0.68 23.68 -0.58
CA PRO A 285 0.67 22.54 0.32
C PRO A 285 -0.04 21.35 -0.32
N VAL A 286 0.42 20.15 -0.01
CA VAL A 286 -0.14 18.89 -0.53
C VAL A 286 -0.62 18.00 0.61
N ALA A 287 -1.59 17.14 0.31
CA ALA A 287 -2.25 16.26 1.28
C ALA A 287 -1.97 14.77 0.99
N ALA A 288 -1.58 14.42 -0.24
CA ALA A 288 -1.23 13.06 -0.61
C ALA A 288 -0.08 13.06 -1.62
N VAL A 289 0.72 11.99 -1.61
CA VAL A 289 1.83 11.78 -2.54
C VAL A 289 1.86 10.32 -3.00
N SER A 290 2.26 10.10 -4.24
CA SER A 290 2.50 8.77 -4.80
C SER A 290 3.82 8.79 -5.58
N CYS A 291 4.68 7.81 -5.30
CA CYS A 291 5.97 7.66 -5.93
C CYS A 291 5.90 6.61 -7.05
N GLY A 292 6.10 7.01 -8.29
CA GLY A 292 6.27 6.10 -9.42
C GLY A 292 7.70 5.58 -9.55
N GLY A 293 7.97 4.78 -10.57
CA GLY A 293 9.32 4.24 -10.78
C GLY A 293 10.38 5.33 -10.95
N PHE A 294 10.04 6.39 -11.70
CA PHE A 294 10.96 7.47 -12.07
C PHE A 294 10.30 8.87 -12.01
N PHE A 295 9.16 8.99 -11.38
CA PHE A 295 8.42 10.24 -11.26
C PHE A 295 7.67 10.29 -9.93
N THR A 296 7.16 11.47 -9.58
CA THR A 296 6.39 11.70 -8.36
C THR A 296 5.12 12.46 -8.69
N MET A 297 4.02 12.08 -8.03
CA MET A 297 2.73 12.78 -8.09
C MET A 297 2.33 13.23 -6.69
N ALA A 298 1.71 14.40 -6.59
CA ALA A 298 1.16 14.93 -5.35
C ALA A 298 -0.22 15.55 -5.58
N LEU A 299 -1.10 15.44 -4.57
CA LEU A 299 -2.42 16.07 -4.55
C LEU A 299 -2.47 17.19 -3.52
N THR A 300 -3.05 18.33 -3.89
CA THR A 300 -3.49 19.33 -2.92
C THR A 300 -4.79 18.89 -2.22
N GLN A 301 -5.17 19.54 -1.13
CA GLN A 301 -6.45 19.26 -0.45
C GLN A 301 -7.67 19.51 -1.35
N GLU A 302 -7.55 20.43 -2.31
CA GLU A 302 -8.59 20.75 -3.29
C GLU A 302 -8.63 19.75 -4.46
N GLY A 303 -7.85 18.65 -4.39
CA GLY A 303 -7.82 17.60 -5.41
C GLY A 303 -7.10 18.01 -6.70
N GLN A 304 -6.22 19.02 -6.65
CA GLN A 304 -5.39 19.39 -7.79
C GLN A 304 -4.14 18.49 -7.87
N LEU A 305 -3.89 17.91 -9.04
CA LEU A 305 -2.74 17.03 -9.27
C LEU A 305 -1.52 17.80 -9.78
N TRP A 306 -0.41 17.62 -9.09
CA TRP A 306 0.93 18.07 -9.46
C TRP A 306 1.85 16.87 -9.70
N ASN A 307 2.77 16.97 -10.67
CA ASN A 307 3.74 15.91 -10.92
C ASN A 307 5.06 16.43 -11.50
N TRP A 308 6.10 15.58 -11.41
CA TRP A 308 7.43 15.85 -11.93
C TRP A 308 8.25 14.56 -12.02
N GLY A 309 9.37 14.61 -12.76
CA GLY A 309 10.27 13.49 -12.97
C GLY A 309 10.36 13.07 -14.43
N ALA A 310 10.60 11.79 -14.70
CA ALA A 310 10.67 11.21 -16.03
C ALA A 310 9.35 11.33 -16.78
N ASN A 311 9.42 11.54 -18.12
CA ASN A 311 8.26 11.67 -18.99
C ASN A 311 8.47 11.07 -20.39
N SER A 312 9.41 10.16 -20.55
CA SER A 312 9.71 9.55 -21.85
C SER A 312 8.55 8.71 -22.40
N ASN A 313 7.68 8.20 -21.53
CA ASN A 313 6.48 7.44 -21.86
C ASN A 313 5.17 8.20 -21.55
N TYR A 314 5.22 9.53 -21.40
CA TYR A 314 4.11 10.39 -21.04
C TYR A 314 3.61 10.18 -19.59
N GLU A 315 4.47 9.77 -18.67
CA GLU A 315 4.16 9.51 -17.26
C GLU A 315 3.51 10.72 -16.58
N LEU A 316 3.85 11.95 -17.04
CA LEU A 316 3.35 13.20 -16.47
C LEU A 316 2.00 13.66 -17.06
N GLY A 317 1.53 13.06 -18.15
CA GLY A 317 0.20 13.32 -18.72
C GLY A 317 0.00 14.75 -19.26
N ARG A 318 1.06 15.43 -19.68
CA ARG A 318 1.03 16.83 -20.14
C ARG A 318 0.91 16.98 -21.67
N GLY A 319 0.84 15.87 -22.41
CA GLY A 319 0.76 15.85 -23.87
C GLY A 319 2.10 15.79 -24.59
N ASP A 320 3.19 16.03 -23.88
CA ASP A 320 4.57 15.97 -24.39
C ASP A 320 5.42 14.90 -23.65
N LYS A 321 6.70 14.81 -24.01
CA LYS A 321 7.68 13.93 -23.38
C LYS A 321 8.74 14.70 -22.58
N VAL A 322 8.49 15.95 -22.25
CA VAL A 322 9.43 16.78 -21.49
C VAL A 322 9.27 16.47 -20.01
N GLY A 323 10.27 15.79 -19.45
CA GLY A 323 10.39 15.55 -18.02
C GLY A 323 11.20 16.63 -17.32
N GLY A 324 11.32 16.53 -16.02
CA GLY A 324 12.19 17.39 -15.23
C GLY A 324 11.78 17.52 -13.78
N TRP A 325 12.64 18.15 -13.01
CA TRP A 325 12.53 18.26 -11.56
C TRP A 325 11.46 19.23 -11.06
N LYS A 326 10.97 20.15 -11.91
CA LYS A 326 10.05 21.21 -11.45
C LYS A 326 8.61 20.68 -11.35
N PRO A 327 7.99 20.70 -10.16
CA PRO A 327 6.58 20.37 -10.02
C PRO A 327 5.68 21.26 -10.88
N GLN A 328 4.73 20.66 -11.58
CA GLN A 328 3.74 21.38 -12.39
C GLN A 328 2.39 20.69 -12.30
N PRO A 329 1.28 21.45 -12.38
CA PRO A 329 -0.06 20.87 -12.45
C PRO A 329 -0.27 20.18 -13.81
N VAL A 330 -1.13 19.16 -13.84
CA VAL A 330 -1.54 18.50 -15.08
C VAL A 330 -2.63 19.33 -15.76
N PRO A 331 -2.39 19.91 -16.95
CA PRO A 331 -3.27 20.92 -17.53
C PRO A 331 -4.70 20.44 -17.78
N SER A 332 -4.87 19.20 -18.25
CA SER A 332 -6.19 18.61 -18.55
C SER A 332 -7.04 18.30 -17.32
N LEU A 333 -6.44 18.33 -16.13
CA LEU A 333 -7.13 18.05 -14.85
C LEU A 333 -7.43 19.31 -14.03
N LYS A 334 -7.24 20.51 -14.60
CA LYS A 334 -7.39 21.79 -13.88
C LYS A 334 -8.72 21.97 -13.12
N ASN A 335 -9.81 21.42 -13.64
CA ASN A 335 -11.15 21.53 -13.05
C ASN A 335 -11.72 20.17 -12.62
N VAL A 336 -10.87 19.16 -12.48
CA VAL A 336 -11.26 17.81 -12.06
C VAL A 336 -10.79 17.61 -10.63
N HIS A 337 -11.73 17.34 -9.73
CA HIS A 337 -11.41 17.03 -8.33
C HIS A 337 -10.95 15.57 -8.23
N ILE A 338 -9.66 15.38 -7.98
CA ILE A 338 -9.04 14.05 -7.79
C ILE A 338 -9.00 13.75 -6.30
N ILE A 339 -9.43 12.56 -5.91
CA ILE A 339 -9.45 12.10 -4.52
C ILE A 339 -8.38 11.07 -4.21
N GLN A 340 -7.89 10.35 -5.22
CA GLN A 340 -6.80 9.38 -5.06
C GLN A 340 -5.93 9.34 -6.32
N ILE A 341 -4.63 9.13 -6.12
CA ILE A 341 -3.63 8.89 -7.16
C ILE A 341 -2.88 7.60 -6.89
N ALA A 342 -2.51 6.88 -7.94
CA ALA A 342 -1.66 5.71 -7.85
C ALA A 342 -0.64 5.72 -8.98
N SER A 343 0.61 5.44 -8.65
CA SER A 343 1.73 5.40 -9.60
C SER A 343 2.24 3.98 -9.75
N GLY A 344 2.38 3.54 -11.00
CA GLY A 344 3.12 2.32 -11.33
C GLY A 344 4.57 2.61 -11.71
N GLY A 345 5.23 1.67 -12.39
CA GLY A 345 6.61 1.88 -12.87
C GLY A 345 6.70 3.06 -13.86
N TYR A 346 5.80 3.09 -14.84
CA TYR A 346 5.77 4.06 -15.94
C TYR A 346 4.36 4.54 -16.31
N HIS A 347 3.36 4.32 -15.45
CA HIS A 347 1.99 4.74 -15.69
C HIS A 347 1.35 5.31 -14.44
N SER A 348 0.28 6.03 -14.64
CA SER A 348 -0.43 6.75 -13.59
C SER A 348 -1.92 6.49 -13.65
N LEU A 349 -2.55 6.40 -12.48
CA LEU A 349 -4.00 6.40 -12.30
C LEU A 349 -4.42 7.57 -11.43
N ALA A 350 -5.60 8.11 -11.69
CA ALA A 350 -6.28 9.07 -10.83
C ALA A 350 -7.76 8.69 -10.69
N LEU A 351 -8.26 8.81 -9.46
CA LEU A 351 -9.67 8.58 -9.12
C LEU A 351 -10.33 9.94 -8.85
N THR A 352 -11.43 10.21 -9.52
CA THR A 352 -12.22 11.42 -9.30
C THR A 352 -13.22 11.21 -8.16
N GLU A 353 -13.71 12.29 -7.57
CA GLU A 353 -14.80 12.28 -6.58
C GLU A 353 -16.08 11.60 -7.11
N ALA A 354 -16.33 11.70 -8.42
CA ALA A 354 -17.45 11.02 -9.08
C ALA A 354 -17.25 9.50 -9.27
N GLY A 355 -16.14 8.93 -8.81
CA GLY A 355 -15.83 7.51 -8.94
C GLY A 355 -15.32 7.10 -10.33
N LYS A 356 -14.86 8.05 -11.17
CA LYS A 356 -14.28 7.75 -12.48
C LYS A 356 -12.76 7.58 -12.36
N VAL A 357 -12.21 6.61 -13.11
CA VAL A 357 -10.77 6.33 -13.15
C VAL A 357 -10.20 6.88 -14.45
N LEU A 358 -9.14 7.67 -14.33
CA LEU A 358 -8.33 8.13 -15.44
C LEU A 358 -6.96 7.45 -15.42
N SER A 359 -6.41 7.20 -16.61
CA SER A 359 -5.06 6.62 -16.75
C SER A 359 -4.27 7.32 -17.85
N TRP A 360 -2.94 7.30 -17.73
CA TRP A 360 -2.00 7.83 -18.73
C TRP A 360 -0.60 7.26 -18.50
N GLY A 361 0.30 7.55 -19.45
CA GLY A 361 1.68 7.07 -19.44
C GLY A 361 1.89 5.87 -20.34
N HIS A 362 2.73 4.94 -19.93
CA HIS A 362 3.09 3.73 -20.68
C HIS A 362 1.95 2.72 -20.75
N GLY A 363 1.62 2.24 -21.95
CA GLY A 363 0.54 1.30 -22.20
C GLY A 363 0.98 -0.08 -22.71
N GLY A 364 2.28 -0.30 -22.92
CA GLY A 364 2.82 -1.49 -23.59
C GLY A 364 2.47 -2.85 -22.98
N HIS A 365 2.07 -2.88 -21.71
CA HIS A 365 1.56 -4.08 -21.04
C HIS A 365 0.05 -4.05 -20.78
N GLY A 366 -0.70 -3.12 -21.42
CA GLY A 366 -2.13 -2.99 -21.22
C GLY A 366 -2.54 -2.30 -19.90
N GLN A 367 -1.60 -1.81 -19.10
CA GLN A 367 -1.82 -1.26 -17.75
C GLN A 367 -2.69 0.01 -17.72
N LEU A 368 -3.00 0.61 -18.87
CA LEU A 368 -3.86 1.79 -18.96
C LEU A 368 -5.35 1.45 -19.03
N GLY A 369 -5.72 0.23 -19.45
CA GLY A 369 -7.12 -0.21 -19.45
C GLY A 369 -7.98 0.31 -20.62
N HIS A 370 -7.38 0.79 -21.72
CA HIS A 370 -8.10 1.38 -22.87
C HIS A 370 -8.30 0.42 -24.05
N SER A 371 -8.29 -0.89 -23.82
CA SER A 371 -8.36 -1.93 -24.86
C SER A 371 -7.24 -1.82 -25.92
N SER A 372 -6.13 -1.20 -25.54
CA SER A 372 -4.98 -0.89 -26.40
C SER A 372 -3.68 -1.00 -25.60
N ILE A 373 -2.57 -1.25 -26.29
CA ILE A 373 -1.21 -1.21 -25.74
C ILE A 373 -0.48 0.11 -26.08
N GLN A 374 -1.20 1.11 -26.56
CA GLN A 374 -0.63 2.41 -26.89
C GLN A 374 -0.43 3.27 -25.63
N ASN A 375 0.63 4.08 -25.63
CA ASN A 375 0.83 5.08 -24.58
C ASN A 375 -0.25 6.16 -24.64
N GLN A 376 -0.70 6.65 -23.49
CA GLN A 376 -1.61 7.78 -23.38
C GLN A 376 -0.85 9.04 -22.98
N LYS A 377 -0.99 10.09 -23.81
CA LYS A 377 -0.25 11.35 -23.64
C LYS A 377 -0.82 12.26 -22.56
N ILE A 378 -2.12 12.10 -22.27
CA ILE A 378 -2.89 12.87 -21.29
C ILE A 378 -3.81 11.94 -20.53
N PRO A 379 -4.29 12.33 -19.33
CA PRO A 379 -5.31 11.57 -18.60
C PRO A 379 -6.56 11.30 -19.42
N VAL A 380 -6.98 10.05 -19.53
CA VAL A 380 -8.18 9.59 -20.23
C VAL A 380 -8.99 8.68 -19.33
N ILE A 381 -10.31 8.85 -19.31
CA ILE A 381 -11.24 8.00 -18.54
C ILE A 381 -11.18 6.56 -19.09
N ILE A 382 -11.15 5.58 -18.20
CA ILE A 382 -11.24 4.16 -18.55
C ILE A 382 -12.72 3.82 -18.80
N GLU A 383 -13.11 3.78 -20.07
CA GLU A 383 -14.50 3.55 -20.49
C GLU A 383 -15.08 2.22 -20.01
N ALA A 384 -14.25 1.17 -19.88
CA ALA A 384 -14.69 -0.13 -19.38
C ALA A 384 -15.13 -0.10 -17.89
N LEU A 385 -14.82 0.98 -17.15
CA LEU A 385 -15.26 1.22 -15.78
C LEU A 385 -16.25 2.39 -15.69
N ALA A 386 -16.76 2.90 -16.82
CA ALA A 386 -17.59 4.10 -16.84
C ALA A 386 -18.94 3.91 -16.11
N ASP A 387 -19.49 2.72 -16.10
CA ASP A 387 -20.75 2.38 -15.43
C ASP A 387 -20.55 1.97 -13.94
N GLU A 388 -19.31 1.79 -13.50
CA GLU A 388 -18.97 1.45 -12.13
C GLU A 388 -18.65 2.71 -11.32
N ARG A 389 -18.97 2.71 -10.03
CA ARG A 389 -18.49 3.69 -9.08
C ARG A 389 -17.25 3.14 -8.38
N VAL A 390 -16.09 3.55 -8.84
CA VAL A 390 -14.83 3.16 -8.20
C VAL A 390 -14.59 3.98 -6.95
N ILE A 391 -14.13 3.33 -5.86
CA ILE A 391 -13.83 3.94 -4.57
C ILE A 391 -12.36 3.78 -4.16
N TYR A 392 -11.60 2.93 -4.85
CA TYR A 392 -10.20 2.67 -4.53
C TYR A 392 -9.43 2.25 -5.78
N ILE A 393 -8.22 2.75 -5.95
CA ILE A 393 -7.30 2.39 -7.04
C ILE A 393 -5.93 1.99 -6.49
N ALA A 394 -5.25 1.09 -7.20
CA ALA A 394 -3.86 0.72 -6.90
C ALA A 394 -3.08 0.41 -8.18
N CYS A 395 -1.77 0.63 -8.14
CA CYS A 395 -0.84 0.27 -9.19
C CYS A 395 0.25 -0.66 -8.67
N GLY A 396 0.60 -1.67 -9.47
CA GLY A 396 1.87 -2.38 -9.37
C GLY A 396 2.88 -1.87 -10.39
N GLY A 397 3.94 -2.63 -10.65
CA GLY A 397 4.96 -2.25 -11.63
C GLY A 397 4.39 -1.98 -13.04
N SER A 398 3.58 -2.92 -13.55
CA SER A 398 2.96 -2.89 -14.87
C SER A 398 1.52 -3.40 -14.85
N SER A 399 0.85 -3.36 -13.73
CA SER A 399 -0.55 -3.75 -13.56
C SER A 399 -1.31 -2.72 -12.73
N SER A 400 -2.62 -2.72 -12.85
CA SER A 400 -3.52 -1.76 -12.24
C SER A 400 -4.72 -2.46 -11.62
N ALA A 401 -5.31 -1.86 -10.60
CA ALA A 401 -6.46 -2.40 -9.89
C ALA A 401 -7.45 -1.28 -9.52
N ALA A 402 -8.73 -1.64 -9.45
CA ALA A 402 -9.81 -0.78 -8.98
C ALA A 402 -10.82 -1.58 -8.17
N ILE A 403 -11.32 -0.99 -7.07
CA ILE A 403 -12.40 -1.55 -6.27
C ILE A 403 -13.60 -0.64 -6.39
N THR A 404 -14.78 -1.23 -6.60
CA THR A 404 -16.05 -0.50 -6.67
C THR A 404 -16.72 -0.39 -5.29
N ASP A 405 -17.70 0.47 -5.16
CA ASP A 405 -18.52 0.62 -3.95
C ASP A 405 -19.33 -0.65 -3.62
N GLU A 406 -19.60 -1.49 -4.61
CA GLU A 406 -20.18 -2.83 -4.42
C GLU A 406 -19.16 -3.86 -3.89
N GLY A 407 -17.88 -3.51 -3.84
CA GLY A 407 -16.79 -4.39 -3.39
C GLY A 407 -16.30 -5.36 -4.44
N LYS A 408 -16.55 -5.09 -5.74
CA LYS A 408 -15.94 -5.82 -6.86
C LYS A 408 -14.50 -5.35 -7.06
N LEU A 409 -13.61 -6.27 -7.40
CA LEU A 409 -12.23 -5.99 -7.77
C LEU A 409 -12.04 -6.17 -9.28
N TYR A 410 -11.52 -5.15 -9.93
CA TYR A 410 -11.07 -5.20 -11.32
C TYR A 410 -9.56 -5.10 -11.38
N MET A 411 -8.92 -5.90 -12.26
CA MET A 411 -7.49 -5.83 -12.53
C MET A 411 -7.20 -5.85 -14.03
N TRP A 412 -6.09 -5.22 -14.44
CA TRP A 412 -5.65 -5.18 -15.83
C TRP A 412 -4.16 -4.89 -15.93
N GLY A 413 -3.59 -5.08 -17.13
CA GLY A 413 -2.17 -4.86 -17.39
C GLY A 413 -1.40 -6.16 -17.64
N ASN A 414 -0.19 -6.26 -17.13
CA ASN A 414 0.66 -7.44 -17.25
C ASN A 414 0.06 -8.62 -16.48
N ALA A 415 -0.11 -9.76 -17.17
CA ALA A 415 -0.65 -11.00 -16.61
C ALA A 415 0.34 -12.18 -16.65
N LYS A 416 1.58 -11.96 -17.08
CA LYS A 416 2.58 -13.01 -17.31
C LYS A 416 2.86 -13.87 -16.10
N ASP A 417 2.87 -13.29 -14.90
CA ASP A 417 3.10 -13.98 -13.63
C ASP A 417 1.78 -14.28 -12.88
N SER A 418 0.64 -14.27 -13.57
CA SER A 418 -0.71 -14.46 -13.01
C SER A 418 -1.09 -13.39 -11.97
N GLN A 419 -0.42 -12.23 -11.97
CA GLN A 419 -0.63 -11.16 -11.00
C GLN A 419 -2.00 -10.47 -11.09
N LEU A 420 -2.79 -10.76 -12.13
CA LEU A 420 -4.17 -10.27 -12.25
C LEU A 420 -5.20 -11.16 -11.54
N GLY A 421 -4.83 -12.40 -11.14
CA GLY A 421 -5.70 -13.29 -10.39
C GLY A 421 -6.86 -13.90 -11.19
N VAL A 422 -6.81 -13.85 -12.52
CA VAL A 422 -7.82 -14.40 -13.42
C VAL A 422 -7.15 -15.44 -14.33
N PRO A 423 -7.43 -16.74 -14.16
CA PRO A 423 -6.82 -17.79 -14.97
C PRO A 423 -7.19 -17.69 -16.44
N GLY A 424 -6.26 -18.07 -17.31
CA GLY A 424 -6.51 -18.15 -18.75
C GLY A 424 -6.43 -16.83 -19.52
N LEU A 425 -6.02 -15.74 -18.86
CA LEU A 425 -5.74 -14.48 -19.55
C LEU A 425 -4.48 -14.57 -20.42
N PRO A 426 -4.42 -13.80 -21.53
CA PRO A 426 -3.18 -13.57 -22.26
C PRO A 426 -2.16 -12.85 -21.38
N GLU A 427 -0.86 -12.87 -21.74
CA GLU A 427 0.21 -12.20 -20.99
C GLU A 427 -0.02 -10.67 -20.84
N VAL A 428 -0.78 -10.08 -21.72
CA VAL A 428 -1.16 -8.65 -21.72
C VAL A 428 -2.67 -8.53 -21.73
N GLN A 429 -3.22 -7.90 -20.69
CA GLN A 429 -4.65 -7.67 -20.54
C GLN A 429 -4.95 -6.16 -20.60
N PRO A 430 -5.37 -5.63 -21.79
CA PRO A 430 -5.45 -4.20 -22.00
C PRO A 430 -6.77 -3.54 -21.57
N PHE A 431 -7.65 -4.26 -20.89
CA PHE A 431 -8.90 -3.74 -20.32
C PHE A 431 -9.18 -4.38 -18.97
N PRO A 432 -9.89 -3.69 -18.07
CA PRO A 432 -10.26 -4.20 -16.75
C PRO A 432 -11.05 -5.51 -16.83
N VAL A 433 -10.64 -6.50 -16.06
CA VAL A 433 -11.35 -7.76 -15.87
C VAL A 433 -11.69 -7.93 -14.39
N GLU A 434 -12.91 -8.39 -14.13
CA GLU A 434 -13.35 -8.66 -12.75
C GLU A 434 -12.65 -9.90 -12.21
N VAL A 435 -12.05 -9.77 -11.03
CA VAL A 435 -11.45 -10.88 -10.29
C VAL A 435 -12.53 -11.65 -9.57
N LYS A 436 -12.74 -12.91 -9.93
CA LYS A 436 -13.72 -13.78 -9.26
C LYS A 436 -13.04 -14.54 -8.13
N PHE A 437 -13.65 -14.52 -6.97
CA PHE A 437 -13.19 -15.26 -5.80
C PHE A 437 -13.86 -16.64 -5.82
N LEU A 438 -13.10 -17.66 -6.21
CA LEU A 438 -13.54 -19.06 -6.20
C LEU A 438 -13.46 -19.58 -4.75
N MET A 439 -14.38 -19.12 -3.91
CA MET A 439 -14.49 -19.62 -2.57
C MET A 439 -15.43 -20.83 -2.60
N GLU A 440 -15.02 -21.93 -1.96
CA GLU A 440 -15.96 -23.00 -1.64
C GLU A 440 -17.05 -22.41 -0.75
N ASP A 441 -18.26 -22.97 -0.83
CA ASP A 441 -19.34 -22.63 0.11
C ASP A 441 -18.93 -23.09 1.51
N ASP A 442 -18.28 -22.17 2.23
CA ASP A 442 -17.77 -22.36 3.59
C ASP A 442 -18.75 -21.82 4.65
N GLY A 443 -19.94 -21.38 4.22
CA GLY A 443 -20.98 -20.82 5.08
C GLY A 443 -20.68 -19.42 5.61
N LEU A 444 -19.63 -18.74 5.10
CA LEU A 444 -19.26 -17.40 5.55
C LEU A 444 -19.94 -16.26 4.76
N GLY A 445 -20.88 -16.59 3.86
CA GLY A 445 -21.68 -15.62 3.12
C GLY A 445 -20.96 -14.93 1.96
N THR A 446 -21.53 -13.84 1.45
CA THR A 446 -20.97 -13.05 0.36
C THR A 446 -19.70 -12.32 0.78
N HIS A 447 -18.81 -12.04 -0.18
CA HIS A 447 -17.57 -11.33 0.08
C HIS A 447 -17.56 -9.95 -0.57
N LYS A 448 -16.90 -9.01 0.10
CA LYS A 448 -16.68 -7.65 -0.36
C LYS A 448 -15.20 -7.33 -0.24
N VAL A 449 -14.56 -6.91 -1.34
CA VAL A 449 -13.16 -6.47 -1.32
C VAL A 449 -13.09 -5.11 -0.65
N LEU A 450 -12.23 -5.00 0.37
CA LEU A 450 -12.04 -3.79 1.17
C LEU A 450 -10.82 -2.98 0.71
N SER A 451 -9.74 -3.69 0.36
CA SER A 451 -8.47 -3.10 -0.05
C SER A 451 -7.68 -4.07 -0.91
N VAL A 452 -6.85 -3.55 -1.79
CA VAL A 452 -5.91 -4.31 -2.61
C VAL A 452 -4.56 -3.62 -2.65
N ALA A 453 -3.49 -4.38 -2.48
CA ALA A 453 -2.13 -3.93 -2.69
C ALA A 453 -1.52 -4.74 -3.84
N VAL A 454 -0.91 -4.03 -4.79
CA VAL A 454 -0.35 -4.62 -6.00
C VAL A 454 1.17 -4.43 -6.00
N GLY A 455 1.90 -5.54 -6.01
CA GLY A 455 3.36 -5.56 -6.12
C GLY A 455 3.84 -5.59 -7.58
N ALA A 456 5.08 -6.00 -7.79
CA ALA A 456 5.62 -6.12 -9.16
C ALA A 456 4.95 -7.24 -9.94
N SER A 457 4.78 -8.41 -9.33
CA SER A 457 4.24 -9.62 -9.97
C SER A 457 3.33 -10.43 -9.04
N HIS A 458 2.82 -9.82 -7.98
CA HIS A 458 1.87 -10.41 -7.04
C HIS A 458 0.89 -9.37 -6.53
N ALA A 459 -0.20 -9.84 -5.92
CA ALA A 459 -1.15 -8.97 -5.24
C ALA A 459 -1.66 -9.62 -3.95
N VAL A 460 -2.07 -8.77 -3.02
CA VAL A 460 -2.72 -9.14 -1.76
C VAL A 460 -4.00 -8.33 -1.62
N CYS A 461 -5.09 -8.93 -1.18
CA CYS A 461 -6.31 -8.20 -0.86
C CYS A 461 -6.89 -8.58 0.50
N LEU A 462 -7.64 -7.63 1.07
CA LEU A 462 -8.51 -7.82 2.23
C LEU A 462 -9.94 -7.99 1.75
N VAL A 463 -10.60 -9.05 2.20
CA VAL A 463 -11.98 -9.38 1.83
C VAL A 463 -12.78 -9.60 3.08
N SER A 464 -13.84 -8.81 3.30
CA SER A 464 -14.82 -9.07 4.34
C SER A 464 -15.79 -10.14 3.89
N ARG A 465 -16.18 -11.01 4.83
CA ARG A 465 -17.20 -12.03 4.65
C ARG A 465 -18.40 -11.59 5.47
N LEU A 466 -19.47 -11.22 4.77
CA LEU A 466 -20.73 -10.85 5.40
C LEU A 466 -21.52 -12.15 5.65
N GLY A 467 -21.69 -12.53 6.92
CA GLY A 467 -22.53 -13.64 7.28
C GLY A 467 -23.96 -13.44 6.76
N CYS A 468 -24.61 -14.55 6.37
CA CYS A 468 -26.03 -14.54 6.00
C CYS A 468 -26.89 -14.35 7.24
#